data_ea4f182ab85fa7654741b7f82d4859ff
#
_entry.id   ea4f182ab85fa7654741b7f82d4859ff
#
_cell.length_a   1.000
_cell.length_b   1.000
_cell.length_c   1.000
_cell.angle_alpha   90.00
_cell.angle_beta   90.00
_cell.angle_gamma   90.00
#
_symmetry.space_group_name_H-M   'P 1'
#
loop_
_entity.id
_entity.type
_entity.pdbx_description
1 polymer ?
#
loop_
_entity_poly.entity_id
_entity_poly.type
_entity_poly.pdbx_seq_one_letter_code
_entity_poly.pdbx_strand_id
1 'polypeptide(L)'
;LIIFTPDHGIRYPHLEETDLLRNHIPMIWVGGAVKAPRTIDKLCTQTDLAATLLGQMGIRHDMFRFSRDVTSKTYKYPFVYHTYNYGFTVIDSTGYTVYDLDANKVIADKPKANKHRLEMGRAILQITSKDLKERR
;
A
#
# COMPACT_ATOMS: atom_id res chain seq x y z
N LEU A 1 6.62 13.22 18.62
CA LEU A 1 6.53 12.01 17.81
C LEU A 1 7.61 12.03 16.73
N ILE A 2 8.36 10.95 16.61
CA ILE A 2 9.32 10.71 15.53
C ILE A 2 8.87 9.44 14.80
N ILE A 3 8.89 9.48 13.47
CA ILE A 3 8.51 8.34 12.62
C ILE A 3 9.71 7.96 11.76
N PHE A 4 10.16 6.73 11.89
CA PHE A 4 11.20 6.15 11.06
C PHE A 4 10.56 5.23 10.03
N THR A 5 10.80 5.51 8.76
CA THR A 5 10.42 4.64 7.64
C THR A 5 11.40 4.86 6.50
N PRO A 6 11.86 3.80 5.82
CA PRO A 6 12.63 3.97 4.60
C PRO A 6 11.73 4.48 3.46
N ASP A 7 12.32 5.10 2.45
CA ASP A 7 11.63 5.58 1.24
C ASP A 7 11.24 4.44 0.31
N HIS A 8 11.98 3.33 0.33
CA HIS A 8 11.71 2.12 -0.44
C HIS A 8 12.24 0.88 0.28
N GLY A 9 11.85 -0.29 -0.20
CA GLY A 9 12.33 -1.57 0.30
C GLY A 9 13.72 -1.93 -0.25
N ILE A 10 14.20 -3.11 0.14
CA ILE A 10 15.53 -3.59 -0.23
C ILE A 10 15.56 -3.98 -1.72
N ARG A 11 16.65 -3.60 -2.40
CA ARG A 11 16.90 -3.98 -3.79
C ARG A 11 17.94 -5.10 -3.93
N TYR A 12 18.56 -5.49 -2.84
CA TYR A 12 19.66 -6.45 -2.81
C TYR A 12 19.45 -7.50 -1.72
N PRO A 13 19.89 -8.77 -1.89
CA PRO A 13 20.45 -9.33 -3.13
C PRO A 13 19.37 -10.02 -3.98
N HIS A 14 19.31 -9.75 -5.27
CA HIS A 14 18.58 -10.53 -6.29
C HIS A 14 17.04 -10.65 -6.13
N LEU A 15 16.37 -9.62 -5.58
CA LEU A 15 14.92 -9.55 -5.61
C LEU A 15 14.43 -8.92 -6.92
N GLU A 16 13.60 -9.64 -7.64
CA GLU A 16 12.94 -9.14 -8.85
C GLU A 16 11.97 -7.99 -8.53
N GLU A 17 11.64 -7.15 -9.51
CA GLU A 17 10.70 -6.04 -9.32
C GLU A 17 9.33 -6.49 -8.81
N THR A 18 8.95 -7.71 -9.13
CA THR A 18 7.68 -8.34 -8.75
C THR A 18 7.73 -9.06 -7.40
N ASP A 19 8.90 -9.13 -6.76
CA ASP A 19 9.02 -9.80 -5.46
C ASP A 19 8.35 -8.97 -4.36
N LEU A 20 7.50 -9.61 -3.58
CA LEU A 20 6.73 -8.95 -2.52
C LEU A 20 7.64 -8.40 -1.42
N LEU A 21 8.72 -9.11 -1.09
CA LEU A 21 9.66 -8.71 -0.04
C LEU A 21 10.43 -7.44 -0.42
N ARG A 22 10.63 -7.19 -1.72
CA ARG A 22 11.32 -6.00 -2.19
C ARG A 22 10.67 -4.69 -1.72
N ASN A 23 9.35 -4.71 -1.53
CA ASN A 23 8.57 -3.53 -1.15
C ASN A 23 8.06 -3.58 0.30
N HIS A 24 8.47 -4.59 1.07
CA HIS A 24 8.14 -4.69 2.48
C HIS A 24 9.08 -3.80 3.30
N ILE A 25 8.55 -2.74 3.89
CA ILE A 25 9.31 -1.77 4.70
C ILE A 25 8.77 -1.69 6.12
N PRO A 26 9.65 -1.49 7.12
CA PRO A 26 9.22 -1.20 8.48
C PRO A 26 8.77 0.27 8.62
N MET A 27 7.87 0.51 9.57
CA MET A 27 7.53 1.85 10.03
C MET A 27 7.48 1.86 11.55
N ILE A 28 8.31 2.68 12.20
CA ILE A 28 8.46 2.72 13.65
C ILE A 28 8.11 4.11 14.15
N TRP A 29 7.19 4.18 15.09
CA TRP A 29 6.77 5.42 15.75
C TRP A 29 7.30 5.45 17.17
N VAL A 30 8.01 6.52 17.54
CA VAL A 30 8.63 6.69 18.87
C VAL A 30 8.45 8.10 19.41
N GLY A 31 8.72 8.24 20.69
CA GLY A 31 8.70 9.52 21.41
C GLY A 31 7.49 9.68 22.32
N GLY A 32 7.42 10.80 23.03
CA GLY A 32 6.45 11.03 24.11
C GLY A 32 4.97 10.96 23.71
N ALA A 33 4.65 11.04 22.43
CA ALA A 33 3.27 10.85 21.94
C ALA A 33 2.85 9.38 21.91
N VAL A 34 3.80 8.44 21.92
CA VAL A 34 3.53 6.98 21.95
C VAL A 34 3.40 6.55 23.40
N LYS A 35 2.15 6.40 23.85
CA LYS A 35 1.85 6.12 25.28
C LYS A 35 2.12 4.67 25.68
N ALA A 36 2.06 3.73 24.74
CA ALA A 36 2.31 2.31 24.99
C ALA A 36 2.84 1.63 23.71
N PRO A 37 3.75 0.65 23.83
CA PRO A 37 4.20 -0.13 22.69
C PRO A 37 3.05 -0.97 22.14
N ARG A 38 2.94 -1.01 20.81
CA ARG A 38 2.00 -1.88 20.10
C ARG A 38 2.53 -2.21 18.71
N THR A 39 2.16 -3.36 18.21
CA THR A 39 2.40 -3.75 16.81
C THR A 39 1.10 -3.66 16.03
N ILE A 40 1.20 -3.22 14.78
CA ILE A 40 0.09 -3.18 13.82
C ILE A 40 0.45 -4.09 12.66
N ASP A 41 -0.14 -5.30 12.65
CA ASP A 41 0.14 -6.35 11.65
C ASP A 41 -0.89 -6.32 10.49
N LYS A 42 -1.40 -5.15 10.18
CA LYS A 42 -2.34 -4.98 9.06
C LYS A 42 -1.57 -4.65 7.78
N LEU A 43 -1.98 -5.26 6.68
CA LEU A 43 -1.52 -4.85 5.36
C LEU A 43 -1.87 -3.38 5.11
N CYS A 44 -0.88 -2.58 4.81
CA CYS A 44 -1.04 -1.15 4.52
C CYS A 44 0.06 -0.68 3.56
N THR A 45 -0.12 0.48 2.98
CA THR A 45 0.86 1.12 2.11
C THR A 45 1.49 2.33 2.80
N GLN A 46 2.65 2.76 2.34
CA GLN A 46 3.30 3.97 2.87
C GLN A 46 2.41 5.21 2.72
N THR A 47 1.55 5.26 1.71
CA THR A 47 0.56 6.33 1.53
C THR A 47 -0.46 6.41 2.67
N ASP A 48 -0.71 5.31 3.39
CA ASP A 48 -1.63 5.27 4.53
C ASP A 48 -1.09 6.03 5.77
N LEU A 49 0.17 6.45 5.75
CA LEU A 49 0.78 7.22 6.84
C LEU A 49 0.04 8.53 7.11
N ALA A 50 -0.32 9.29 6.08
CA ALA A 50 -0.93 10.61 6.25
C ALA A 50 -2.27 10.52 7.00
N ALA A 51 -3.20 9.69 6.55
CA ALA A 51 -4.49 9.51 7.21
C ALA A 51 -4.35 8.89 8.60
N THR A 52 -3.42 7.95 8.78
CA THR A 52 -3.17 7.32 10.08
C THR A 52 -2.64 8.32 11.10
N LEU A 53 -1.65 9.14 10.73
CA LEU A 53 -1.10 10.15 11.59
C LEU A 53 -2.14 11.21 11.98
N LEU A 54 -2.81 11.78 10.99
CA LEU A 54 -3.83 12.81 11.22
C LEU A 54 -5.01 12.27 12.02
N GLY A 55 -5.44 11.04 11.77
CA GLY A 55 -6.48 10.36 12.55
C GLY A 55 -6.10 10.22 14.04
N GLN A 56 -4.83 9.85 14.34
CA GLN A 56 -4.34 9.79 15.72
C GLN A 56 -4.27 11.18 16.40
N MET A 57 -4.17 12.25 15.63
CA MET A 57 -4.20 13.63 16.11
C MET A 57 -5.61 14.21 16.19
N GLY A 58 -6.65 13.47 15.79
CA GLY A 58 -8.02 13.96 15.71
C GLY A 58 -8.25 15.01 14.62
N ILE A 59 -7.37 15.05 13.62
CA ILE A 59 -7.44 15.99 12.50
C ILE A 59 -8.14 15.33 11.30
N ARG A 60 -9.01 16.08 10.63
CA ARG A 60 -9.66 15.63 9.41
C ARG A 60 -8.63 15.37 8.31
N HIS A 61 -8.81 14.28 7.58
CA HIS A 61 -7.87 13.85 6.55
C HIS A 61 -8.53 13.44 5.21
N ASP A 62 -9.77 13.87 4.99
CA ASP A 62 -10.57 13.53 3.78
C ASP A 62 -9.89 14.00 2.48
N MET A 63 -9.03 15.01 2.55
CA MET A 63 -8.26 15.51 1.40
C MET A 63 -7.22 14.50 0.89
N PHE A 64 -6.78 13.57 1.75
CA PHE A 64 -5.83 12.52 1.38
C PHE A 64 -6.57 11.30 0.82
N ARG A 65 -7.16 11.44 -0.36
CA ARG A 65 -8.09 10.49 -1.00
C ARG A 65 -7.54 9.06 -1.15
N PHE A 66 -6.21 8.90 -1.25
CA PHE A 66 -5.53 7.62 -1.42
C PHE A 66 -4.85 7.13 -0.13
N SER A 67 -5.10 7.78 0.99
CA SER A 67 -4.57 7.44 2.31
C SER A 67 -5.70 6.95 3.21
N ARG A 68 -5.45 5.86 3.94
CA ARG A 68 -6.43 5.24 4.83
C ARG A 68 -5.90 5.21 6.26
N ASP A 69 -6.71 5.55 7.25
CA ASP A 69 -6.32 5.40 8.64
C ASP A 69 -6.33 3.90 9.05
N VAL A 70 -5.15 3.32 9.16
CA VAL A 70 -4.93 1.90 9.47
C VAL A 70 -5.45 1.54 10.88
N THR A 71 -5.55 2.52 11.78
CA THR A 71 -6.02 2.34 13.14
C THR A 71 -7.53 2.49 13.29
N SER A 72 -8.19 3.03 12.28
CA SER A 72 -9.63 3.24 12.27
C SER A 72 -10.42 1.94 12.29
N LYS A 73 -11.59 1.96 12.93
CA LYS A 73 -12.58 0.87 12.85
C LYS A 73 -13.15 0.68 11.43
N THR A 74 -13.02 1.69 10.57
CA THR A 74 -13.44 1.64 9.17
C THR A 74 -12.43 0.96 8.25
N TYR A 75 -11.22 0.68 8.71
CA TYR A 75 -10.18 -0.05 7.97
C TYR A 75 -10.49 -1.56 7.93
N LYS A 76 -11.51 -1.94 7.15
CA LYS A 76 -12.06 -3.31 7.12
C LYS A 76 -11.43 -4.20 6.05
N TYR A 77 -10.84 -3.61 5.02
CA TYR A 77 -10.27 -4.33 3.87
C TYR A 77 -8.80 -3.95 3.71
N PRO A 78 -7.90 -4.56 4.51
CA PRO A 78 -6.47 -4.33 4.39
C PRO A 78 -5.96 -4.85 3.04
N PHE A 79 -5.31 -3.99 2.28
CA PHE A 79 -4.63 -4.36 1.05
C PHE A 79 -3.42 -3.46 0.81
N VAL A 80 -2.49 -3.96 0.00
CA VAL A 80 -1.35 -3.22 -0.54
C VAL A 80 -1.52 -3.11 -2.04
N TYR A 81 -1.26 -1.94 -2.57
CA TYR A 81 -1.08 -1.70 -3.99
C TYR A 81 0.26 -1.01 -4.21
N HIS A 82 1.08 -1.56 -5.07
CA HIS A 82 2.29 -0.89 -5.51
C HIS A 82 2.50 -1.08 -7.00
N THR A 83 3.21 -0.14 -7.62
CA THR A 83 3.57 -0.19 -9.03
C THR A 83 5.04 -0.56 -9.18
N TYR A 84 5.37 -1.17 -10.30
CA TYR A 84 6.71 -1.32 -10.82
C TYR A 84 6.74 -0.80 -12.27
N ASN A 85 7.89 -0.80 -12.94
CA ASN A 85 8.04 -0.15 -14.24
C ASN A 85 6.99 -0.58 -15.28
N TYR A 86 6.60 -1.84 -15.26
CA TYR A 86 5.73 -2.42 -16.29
C TYR A 86 4.36 -2.86 -15.75
N GLY A 87 4.02 -2.54 -14.52
CA GLY A 87 2.75 -3.03 -13.99
C GLY A 87 2.45 -2.67 -12.54
N PHE A 88 1.63 -3.52 -11.92
CA PHE A 88 1.25 -3.36 -10.53
C PHE A 88 1.12 -4.71 -9.80
N THR A 89 1.22 -4.63 -8.49
CA THR A 89 0.91 -5.74 -7.59
C THR A 89 -0.18 -5.32 -6.61
N VAL A 90 -1.13 -6.21 -6.39
CA VAL A 90 -2.13 -6.12 -5.32
C VAL A 90 -1.94 -7.27 -4.37
N ILE A 91 -1.88 -6.97 -3.07
CA ILE A 91 -1.77 -7.95 -1.99
C ILE A 91 -2.94 -7.73 -1.04
N ASP A 92 -3.66 -8.78 -0.68
CA ASP A 92 -4.70 -8.78 0.34
C ASP A 92 -4.48 -9.93 1.35
N SER A 93 -5.39 -10.12 2.29
CA SER A 93 -5.31 -11.20 3.28
C SER A 93 -5.40 -12.61 2.67
N THR A 94 -5.80 -12.74 1.42
CA THR A 94 -5.96 -14.03 0.73
C THR A 94 -4.79 -14.36 -0.19
N GLY A 95 -3.92 -13.38 -0.49
CA GLY A 95 -2.76 -13.59 -1.34
C GLY A 95 -2.39 -12.37 -2.18
N TYR A 96 -1.88 -12.60 -3.39
CA TYR A 96 -1.42 -11.51 -4.25
C TYR A 96 -1.65 -11.78 -5.73
N THR A 97 -1.71 -10.71 -6.52
CA THR A 97 -1.80 -10.71 -7.98
C THR A 97 -0.81 -9.68 -8.54
N VAL A 98 0.04 -10.12 -9.45
CA VAL A 98 0.98 -9.29 -10.21
C VAL A 98 0.49 -9.21 -11.65
N TYR A 99 0.28 -8.00 -12.14
CA TYR A 99 -0.18 -7.74 -13.50
C TYR A 99 0.84 -6.93 -14.28
N ASP A 100 1.17 -7.41 -15.46
CA ASP A 100 2.06 -6.74 -16.40
C ASP A 100 1.25 -6.02 -17.48
N LEU A 101 1.48 -4.72 -17.61
CA LEU A 101 0.77 -3.85 -18.56
C LEU A 101 1.24 -4.03 -19.99
N ASP A 102 2.55 -4.26 -20.19
CA ASP A 102 3.12 -4.43 -21.53
C ASP A 102 2.71 -5.78 -22.12
N ALA A 103 2.81 -6.83 -21.30
CA ALA A 103 2.34 -8.16 -21.68
C ALA A 103 0.80 -8.30 -21.61
N ASN A 104 0.10 -7.33 -21.03
CA ASN A 104 -1.35 -7.31 -20.81
C ASN A 104 -1.89 -8.59 -20.15
N LYS A 105 -1.18 -9.11 -19.14
CA LYS A 105 -1.53 -10.38 -18.48
C LYS A 105 -1.14 -10.42 -17.01
N VAL A 106 -1.79 -11.30 -16.27
CA VAL A 106 -1.35 -11.70 -14.93
C VAL A 106 -0.12 -12.59 -15.06
N ILE A 107 0.99 -12.18 -14.46
CA ILE A 107 2.25 -12.92 -14.47
C ILE A 107 2.47 -13.74 -13.20
N ALA A 108 1.84 -13.34 -12.08
CA ALA A 108 1.81 -14.13 -10.85
C ALA A 108 0.49 -13.91 -10.11
N ASP A 109 -0.09 -14.97 -9.57
CA ASP A 109 -1.35 -14.93 -8.83
C ASP A 109 -1.42 -16.09 -7.84
N LYS A 110 -1.55 -15.80 -6.55
CA LYS A 110 -1.67 -16.80 -5.48
C LYS A 110 -2.74 -16.39 -4.47
N PRO A 111 -3.76 -17.21 -4.23
CA PRO A 111 -4.16 -18.33 -5.09
C PRO A 111 -4.57 -17.86 -6.49
N LYS A 112 -4.51 -18.74 -7.45
CA LYS A 112 -4.81 -18.45 -8.87
C LYS A 112 -6.24 -17.94 -9.07
N ALA A 113 -6.43 -17.18 -10.16
CA ALA A 113 -7.73 -16.73 -10.67
C ALA A 113 -8.50 -15.79 -9.74
N ASN A 114 -7.84 -14.95 -8.97
CA ASN A 114 -8.51 -13.91 -8.19
C ASN A 114 -8.81 -12.67 -9.05
N LYS A 115 -9.98 -12.69 -9.70
CA LYS A 115 -10.46 -11.58 -10.52
C LYS A 115 -10.61 -10.29 -9.72
N HIS A 116 -11.01 -10.36 -8.45
CA HIS A 116 -11.23 -9.19 -7.61
C HIS A 116 -9.94 -8.39 -7.41
N ARG A 117 -8.79 -9.03 -7.12
CA ARG A 117 -7.51 -8.33 -7.00
C ARG A 117 -7.10 -7.64 -8.29
N LEU A 118 -7.28 -8.31 -9.43
CA LEU A 118 -6.97 -7.75 -10.75
C LEU A 118 -7.84 -6.52 -11.06
N GLU A 119 -9.14 -6.62 -10.85
CA GLU A 119 -10.09 -5.53 -11.06
C GLU A 119 -9.81 -4.34 -10.12
N MET A 120 -9.52 -4.60 -8.86
CA MET A 120 -9.13 -3.59 -7.88
C MET A 120 -7.85 -2.88 -8.31
N GLY A 121 -6.82 -3.60 -8.73
CA GLY A 121 -5.56 -3.02 -9.18
C GLY A 121 -5.74 -2.13 -10.41
N ARG A 122 -6.52 -2.58 -11.40
CA ARG A 122 -6.87 -1.78 -12.58
C ARG A 122 -7.66 -0.52 -12.22
N ALA A 123 -8.63 -0.62 -11.31
CA ALA A 123 -9.41 0.52 -10.85
C ALA A 123 -8.54 1.55 -10.12
N ILE A 124 -7.63 1.12 -9.25
CA ILE A 124 -6.68 2.00 -8.56
C ILE A 124 -5.78 2.71 -9.57
N LEU A 125 -5.20 1.98 -10.52
CA LEU A 125 -4.36 2.56 -11.58
C LEU A 125 -5.12 3.62 -12.37
N GLN A 126 -6.36 3.32 -12.77
CA GLN A 126 -7.20 4.25 -13.52
C GLN A 126 -7.50 5.52 -12.72
N ILE A 127 -7.91 5.38 -11.46
CA ILE A 127 -8.30 6.52 -10.60
C ILE A 127 -7.07 7.40 -10.31
N THR A 128 -5.93 6.81 -9.98
CA THR A 128 -4.70 7.56 -9.68
C THR A 128 -4.16 8.26 -10.92
N SER A 129 -4.22 7.61 -12.08
CA SER A 129 -3.82 8.23 -13.36
C SER A 129 -4.74 9.38 -13.75
N LYS A 130 -6.05 9.26 -13.51
CA LYS A 130 -7.02 10.34 -13.74
C LYS A 130 -6.76 11.52 -12.80
N ASP A 131 -6.61 11.27 -11.50
CA ASP A 131 -6.33 12.30 -10.50
C ASP A 131 -5.04 13.08 -10.84
N LEU A 132 -4.01 12.40 -11.29
CA LEU A 132 -2.75 13.04 -11.71
C LEU A 132 -2.94 13.96 -12.92
N LYS A 133 -3.77 13.56 -13.89
CA LYS A 133 -4.08 14.40 -15.07
C LYS A 133 -4.89 15.64 -14.71
N GLU A 134 -5.82 15.51 -13.76
CA GLU A 134 -6.71 16.60 -13.34
C GLU A 134 -6.02 17.64 -12.46
N ARG A 135 -4.86 17.30 -11.87
CA ARG A 135 -4.04 18.23 -11.05
C ARG A 135 -3.02 19.04 -11.86
N ARG A 136 -2.86 18.76 -13.12
CA ARG A 136 -2.00 19.50 -14.05
C ARG A 136 -2.76 20.57 -14.81
#